data_e0aaa501d7475a665180fe42db9c6094
#
_entry.id   e0aaa501d7475a665180fe42db9c6094
#
_cell.length_a   1.000
_cell.length_b   1.000
_cell.length_c   1.000
_cell.angle_alpha   90.00
_cell.angle_beta   90.00
_cell.angle_gamma   90.00
#
_symmetry.space_group_name_H-M   'P 1'
#
loop_
_entity.id
_entity.type
_entity.pdbx_description
1 polymer ?
#
loop_
_entity_poly.entity_id
_entity_poly.type
_entity_poly.pdbx_seq_one_letter_code
_entity_poly.pdbx_strand_id
1 'polypeptide(L)'
;MKLRMQITKEKEIRFISHLEYVRTIERAIRRAKLPAAYSEGFNPHLKFSLASALGVGVVSMAEFVEIELAEPMEVHEAVQKMTAALPRGIQIMAADVTANNAPALMASAGGADYLVVLPYYGEYVEAVAAFNAAESVVYAKAAPKLRNKIKEIDVKFYIPETVSYTHLRAH
;
A
#
# COMPACT_ATOMS: atom_id res chain seq x y z
N MET A 1 -8.76 -19.36 7.68
CA MET A 1 -9.34 -18.54 6.61
C MET A 1 -8.73 -17.15 6.68
N LYS A 2 -8.41 -16.55 5.54
CA LYS A 2 -7.85 -15.20 5.49
C LYS A 2 -8.84 -14.24 4.82
N LEU A 3 -9.12 -13.13 5.46
CA LEU A 3 -9.91 -12.04 4.91
C LEU A 3 -8.94 -11.05 4.25
N ARG A 4 -9.13 -10.79 2.96
CA ARG A 4 -8.40 -9.77 2.20
C ARG A 4 -9.31 -8.59 1.91
N MET A 5 -8.83 -7.38 2.14
CA MET A 5 -9.58 -6.17 1.83
C MET A 5 -8.69 -5.20 1.06
N GLN A 6 -9.26 -4.60 0.01
CA GLN A 6 -8.71 -3.41 -0.63
C GLN A 6 -9.23 -2.19 0.12
N ILE A 7 -8.32 -1.36 0.59
CA ILE A 7 -8.63 -0.16 1.39
C ILE A 7 -7.93 1.07 0.82
N THR A 8 -8.41 2.24 1.18
CA THR A 8 -7.81 3.52 0.78
C THR A 8 -6.89 4.07 1.88
N LYS A 9 -5.96 4.95 1.48
CA LYS A 9 -5.32 5.93 2.35
C LYS A 9 -5.58 7.31 1.75
N GLU A 10 -6.59 8.01 2.24
CA GLU A 10 -7.07 9.25 1.64
C GLU A 10 -6.29 10.49 2.10
N LYS A 11 -6.64 11.62 1.50
CA LYS A 11 -5.95 12.90 1.66
C LYS A 11 -5.86 13.35 3.12
N GLU A 12 -6.88 13.06 3.93
CA GLU A 12 -6.99 13.45 5.34
C GLU A 12 -5.89 12.84 6.20
N ILE A 13 -5.49 11.61 5.87
CA ILE A 13 -4.51 10.84 6.65
C ILE A 13 -3.19 10.61 5.90
N ARG A 14 -2.97 11.24 4.74
CA ARG A 14 -1.78 10.99 3.91
C ARG A 14 -0.44 11.22 4.63
N PHE A 15 -0.43 12.09 5.64
CA PHE A 15 0.79 12.44 6.37
C PHE A 15 1.14 11.54 7.53
N ILE A 16 0.29 10.55 7.87
CA ILE A 16 0.68 9.54 8.85
C ILE A 16 1.75 8.60 8.29
N SER A 17 2.64 8.14 9.14
CA SER A 17 3.66 7.16 8.78
C SER A 17 3.04 5.79 8.48
N HIS A 18 3.79 4.93 7.77
CA HIS A 18 3.35 3.55 7.56
C HIS A 18 3.04 2.84 8.88
N LEU A 19 3.88 3.00 9.89
CA LEU A 19 3.68 2.37 11.20
C LEU A 19 2.40 2.84 11.90
N GLU A 20 2.07 4.13 11.79
CA GLU A 20 0.82 4.65 12.35
C GLU A 20 -0.40 4.18 11.55
N TYR A 21 -0.26 4.04 10.23
CA TYR A 21 -1.30 3.45 9.39
C TYR A 21 -1.57 1.98 9.79
N VAL A 22 -0.52 1.16 9.94
CA VAL A 22 -0.62 -0.22 10.46
C VAL A 22 -1.31 -0.26 11.82
N ARG A 23 -0.89 0.58 12.77
CA ARG A 23 -1.51 0.66 14.11
C ARG A 23 -2.98 1.09 14.05
N THR A 24 -3.33 1.97 13.10
CA THR A 24 -4.72 2.41 12.90
C THR A 24 -5.59 1.26 12.42
N ILE A 25 -5.11 0.47 11.46
CA ILE A 25 -5.80 -0.74 10.99
C ILE A 25 -5.92 -1.76 12.12
N GLU A 26 -4.84 -2.02 12.87
CA GLU A 26 -4.87 -2.94 14.01
C GLU A 26 -5.94 -2.55 15.05
N ARG A 27 -6.00 -1.26 15.40
CA ARG A 27 -7.02 -0.75 16.32
C ARG A 27 -8.43 -0.88 15.75
N ALA A 28 -8.61 -0.71 14.43
CA ALA A 28 -9.90 -0.91 13.77
C ALA A 28 -10.33 -2.37 13.82
N ILE A 29 -9.44 -3.32 13.54
CA ILE A 29 -9.71 -4.78 13.66
C ILE A 29 -10.19 -5.12 15.08
N ARG A 30 -9.50 -4.61 16.11
CA ARG A 30 -9.87 -4.83 17.51
C ARG A 30 -11.24 -4.21 17.86
N ARG A 31 -11.51 -2.98 17.42
CA ARG A 31 -12.83 -2.31 17.64
C ARG A 31 -13.96 -3.01 16.91
N ALA A 32 -13.70 -3.49 15.70
CA ALA A 32 -14.65 -4.26 14.91
C ALA A 32 -14.98 -5.62 15.53
N LYS A 33 -14.21 -6.07 16.53
CA LYS A 33 -14.33 -7.39 17.17
C LYS A 33 -14.36 -8.52 16.14
N LEU A 34 -13.50 -8.40 15.11
CA LEU A 34 -13.33 -9.52 14.18
C LEU A 34 -12.69 -10.70 14.92
N PRO A 35 -13.05 -11.95 14.58
CA PRO A 35 -12.44 -13.15 15.15
C PRO A 35 -11.03 -13.38 14.54
N ALA A 36 -10.16 -12.38 14.67
CA ALA A 36 -8.82 -12.42 14.12
C ALA A 36 -7.90 -13.32 14.95
N ALA A 37 -7.04 -14.08 14.28
CA ALA A 37 -6.07 -14.93 14.92
C ALA A 37 -4.92 -14.13 15.53
N TYR A 38 -4.33 -14.68 16.59
CA TYR A 38 -3.14 -14.15 17.25
C TYR A 38 -1.96 -15.11 17.09
N SER A 39 -0.75 -14.57 17.12
CA SER A 39 0.46 -15.39 17.19
C SER A 39 0.56 -16.10 18.53
N GLU A 40 1.26 -17.24 18.53
CA GLU A 40 1.60 -17.97 19.73
C GLU A 40 2.75 -17.29 20.47
N GLY A 41 2.86 -17.55 21.78
CA GLY A 41 3.97 -17.08 22.63
C GLY A 41 3.54 -16.09 23.71
N PHE A 42 4.52 -15.55 24.44
CA PHE A 42 4.31 -14.69 25.62
C PHE A 42 3.74 -13.30 25.29
N ASN A 43 3.88 -12.85 24.06
CA ASN A 43 3.34 -11.55 23.61
C ASN A 43 2.57 -11.73 22.30
N PRO A 44 1.30 -12.15 22.37
CA PRO A 44 0.49 -12.44 21.19
C PRO A 44 0.25 -11.19 20.35
N HIS A 45 0.61 -11.25 19.07
CA HIS A 45 0.33 -10.22 18.08
C HIS A 45 -0.80 -10.66 17.16
N LEU A 46 -1.60 -9.70 16.73
CA LEU A 46 -2.67 -9.91 15.78
C LEU A 46 -2.06 -10.33 14.43
N LYS A 47 -2.52 -11.44 13.86
CA LYS A 47 -2.04 -11.95 12.57
C LYS A 47 -2.71 -11.20 11.43
N PHE A 48 -2.09 -10.11 11.01
CA PHE A 48 -2.49 -9.36 9.83
C PHE A 48 -1.27 -8.76 9.15
N SER A 49 -1.39 -8.42 7.87
CA SER A 49 -0.32 -7.80 7.09
C SER A 49 -0.89 -6.84 6.05
N LEU A 50 -0.10 -5.83 5.68
CA LEU A 50 -0.34 -5.00 4.50
C LEU A 50 0.57 -5.44 3.36
N ALA A 51 0.11 -5.28 2.12
CA ALA A 51 0.87 -5.67 0.92
C ALA A 51 2.10 -4.78 0.69
N SER A 52 2.01 -3.51 1.07
CA SER A 52 3.08 -2.53 0.82
C SER A 52 3.25 -1.54 1.97
N ALA A 53 4.40 -0.89 2.00
CA ALA A 53 4.68 0.21 2.92
C ALA A 53 4.56 1.55 2.18
N LEU A 54 3.42 2.20 2.29
CA LEU A 54 3.17 3.48 1.65
C LEU A 54 3.88 4.63 2.40
N GLY A 55 4.55 5.49 1.63
CA GLY A 55 5.26 6.65 2.17
C GLY A 55 4.34 7.73 2.78
N VAL A 56 4.95 8.62 3.57
CA VAL A 56 4.29 9.83 4.09
C VAL A 56 3.98 10.78 2.94
N GLY A 57 2.81 11.39 2.93
CA GLY A 57 2.36 12.33 1.90
C GLY A 57 1.68 11.67 0.70
N VAL A 58 1.79 10.34 0.56
CA VAL A 58 1.17 9.58 -0.54
C VAL A 58 -0.24 9.17 -0.17
N VAL A 59 -1.19 9.37 -1.09
CA VAL A 59 -2.55 8.82 -1.05
C VAL A 59 -2.60 7.52 -1.84
N SER A 60 -3.51 6.62 -1.51
CA SER A 60 -3.70 5.38 -2.24
C SER A 60 -5.17 4.99 -2.30
N MET A 61 -5.58 4.46 -3.45
CA MET A 61 -6.89 3.86 -3.67
C MET A 61 -6.85 2.32 -3.60
N ALA A 62 -5.65 1.75 -3.48
CA ALA A 62 -5.44 0.31 -3.60
C ALA A 62 -4.36 -0.21 -2.62
N GLU A 63 -4.56 0.05 -1.34
CA GLU A 63 -3.82 -0.66 -0.30
C GLU A 63 -4.53 -1.98 0.02
N PHE A 64 -3.76 -3.01 0.24
CA PHE A 64 -4.32 -4.33 0.56
C PHE A 64 -3.93 -4.75 1.96
N VAL A 65 -4.91 -5.20 2.73
CA VAL A 65 -4.74 -5.80 4.05
C VAL A 65 -5.24 -7.24 4.03
N GLU A 66 -4.47 -8.14 4.64
CA GLU A 66 -4.83 -9.54 4.87
C GLU A 66 -4.91 -9.77 6.37
N ILE A 67 -6.02 -10.34 6.84
CA ILE A 67 -6.29 -10.66 8.25
C ILE A 67 -6.54 -12.17 8.34
N GLU A 68 -5.75 -12.86 9.14
CA GLU A 68 -6.01 -14.26 9.44
C GLU A 68 -7.14 -14.37 10.46
N LEU A 69 -8.20 -15.11 10.13
CA LEU A 69 -9.33 -15.34 11.01
C LEU A 69 -9.19 -16.67 11.75
N ALA A 70 -9.39 -16.64 13.07
CA ALA A 70 -9.42 -17.83 13.92
C ALA A 70 -10.71 -18.64 13.70
N GLU A 71 -11.82 -17.96 13.44
CA GLU A 71 -13.13 -18.54 13.16
C GLU A 71 -13.66 -18.02 11.83
N PRO A 72 -14.45 -18.84 11.10
CA PRO A 72 -15.11 -18.37 9.88
C PRO A 72 -16.05 -17.19 10.15
N MET A 73 -16.09 -16.23 9.25
CA MET A 73 -17.00 -15.10 9.28
C MET A 73 -17.43 -14.75 7.86
N GLU A 74 -18.67 -14.35 7.69
CA GLU A 74 -19.19 -13.87 6.41
C GLU A 74 -18.53 -12.55 6.01
N VAL A 75 -18.15 -12.43 4.73
CA VAL A 75 -17.43 -11.25 4.22
C VAL A 75 -18.23 -9.97 4.45
N HIS A 76 -19.54 -10.01 4.17
CA HIS A 76 -20.40 -8.85 4.32
C HIS A 76 -20.43 -8.36 5.78
N GLU A 77 -20.56 -9.27 6.74
CA GLU A 77 -20.53 -8.93 8.17
C GLU A 77 -19.19 -8.33 8.58
N ALA A 78 -18.08 -8.92 8.11
CA ALA A 78 -16.74 -8.42 8.38
C ALA A 78 -16.55 -6.99 7.83
N VAL A 79 -17.00 -6.73 6.62
CA VAL A 79 -16.96 -5.41 5.98
C VAL A 79 -17.79 -4.39 6.75
N GLN A 80 -19.00 -4.72 7.15
CA GLN A 80 -19.86 -3.83 7.95
C GLN A 80 -19.18 -3.43 9.27
N LYS A 81 -18.66 -4.41 10.00
CA LYS A 81 -17.97 -4.19 11.28
C LYS A 81 -16.71 -3.34 11.11
N MET A 82 -15.91 -3.65 10.08
CA MET A 82 -14.70 -2.87 9.80
C MET A 82 -15.02 -1.46 9.36
N THR A 83 -16.00 -1.24 8.50
CA THR A 83 -16.41 0.10 8.04
C THR A 83 -16.84 0.97 9.21
N ALA A 84 -17.59 0.42 10.16
CA ALA A 84 -18.00 1.15 11.38
C ALA A 84 -16.82 1.46 12.33
N ALA A 85 -15.72 0.70 12.24
CA ALA A 85 -14.56 0.84 13.10
C ALA A 85 -13.42 1.66 12.47
N LEU A 86 -13.39 1.82 11.15
CA LEU A 86 -12.35 2.59 10.45
C LEU A 86 -12.55 4.10 10.67
N PRO A 87 -11.47 4.87 10.82
CA PRO A 87 -11.56 6.33 10.87
C PRO A 87 -11.83 6.91 9.48
N ARG A 88 -12.21 8.19 9.42
CA ARG A 88 -12.26 8.95 8.17
C ARG A 88 -10.89 8.90 7.48
N GLY A 89 -10.92 8.79 6.15
CA GLY A 89 -9.71 8.69 5.33
C GLY A 89 -9.26 7.25 5.05
N ILE A 90 -10.01 6.24 5.52
CA ILE A 90 -9.84 4.83 5.14
C ILE A 90 -11.21 4.26 4.78
N GLN A 91 -11.36 3.81 3.55
CA GLN A 91 -12.57 3.15 3.06
C GLN A 91 -12.23 1.74 2.56
N ILE A 92 -13.20 0.84 2.64
CA ILE A 92 -13.09 -0.51 2.07
C ILE A 92 -13.69 -0.46 0.67
N MET A 93 -12.88 -0.78 -0.34
CA MET A 93 -13.27 -0.77 -1.75
C MET A 93 -13.75 -2.15 -2.22
N ALA A 94 -13.10 -3.19 -1.72
CA ALA A 94 -13.45 -4.58 -2.00
C ALA A 94 -12.99 -5.47 -0.85
N ALA A 95 -13.64 -6.62 -0.69
CA ALA A 95 -13.23 -7.64 0.27
C ALA A 95 -13.54 -9.04 -0.26
N ASP A 96 -12.68 -9.99 0.06
CA ASP A 96 -12.84 -11.40 -0.29
C ASP A 96 -12.15 -12.28 0.76
N VAL A 97 -12.46 -13.55 0.74
CA VAL A 97 -11.82 -14.56 1.59
C VAL A 97 -10.96 -15.50 0.77
N THR A 98 -9.83 -15.89 1.33
CA THR A 98 -8.91 -16.85 0.71
C THR A 98 -8.59 -17.99 1.68
N ALA A 99 -8.10 -19.09 1.12
CA ALA A 99 -7.62 -20.20 1.91
C ALA A 99 -6.36 -19.83 2.70
N ASN A 100 -6.09 -20.51 3.81
CA ASN A 100 -4.91 -20.27 4.65
C ASN A 100 -3.59 -20.48 3.91
N ASN A 101 -3.56 -21.39 2.93
CA ASN A 101 -2.40 -21.70 2.11
C ASN A 101 -2.23 -20.76 0.89
N ALA A 102 -3.09 -19.76 0.72
CA ALA A 102 -2.93 -18.78 -0.34
C ALA A 102 -1.58 -18.05 -0.22
N PRO A 103 -0.93 -17.70 -1.34
CA PRO A 103 0.32 -16.95 -1.33
C PRO A 103 0.23 -15.70 -0.46
N ALA A 104 1.33 -15.32 0.17
CA ALA A 104 1.40 -14.09 0.95
C ALA A 104 1.02 -12.89 0.08
N LEU A 105 0.30 -11.94 0.65
CA LEU A 105 -0.23 -10.77 -0.06
C LEU A 105 0.87 -9.98 -0.81
N MET A 106 2.03 -9.78 -0.16
CA MET A 106 3.19 -9.13 -0.78
C MET A 106 3.76 -9.90 -1.99
N ALA A 107 3.68 -11.23 -1.97
CA ALA A 107 4.16 -12.06 -3.08
C ALA A 107 3.19 -12.08 -4.28
N SER A 108 1.94 -11.68 -4.05
CA SER A 108 0.91 -11.60 -5.10
C SER A 108 0.91 -10.25 -5.82
N ALA A 109 1.54 -9.22 -5.25
CA ALA A 109 1.62 -7.89 -5.84
C ALA A 109 2.67 -7.88 -6.96
N GLY A 110 2.24 -7.70 -8.21
CA GLY A 110 3.13 -7.64 -9.38
C GLY A 110 3.68 -6.24 -9.65
N GLY A 111 3.02 -5.18 -9.16
CA GLY A 111 3.40 -3.80 -9.40
C GLY A 111 2.38 -2.81 -8.81
N ALA A 112 2.61 -1.53 -9.05
CA ALA A 112 1.70 -0.46 -8.68
C ALA A 112 1.80 0.70 -9.68
N ASP A 113 0.67 1.32 -9.98
CA ASP A 113 0.60 2.54 -10.78
C ASP A 113 0.63 3.76 -9.86
N TYR A 114 1.45 4.75 -10.20
CA TYR A 114 1.56 6.00 -9.47
C TYR A 114 1.14 7.17 -10.35
N LEU A 115 0.21 7.99 -9.85
CA LEU A 115 -0.13 9.29 -10.43
C LEU A 115 0.60 10.39 -9.65
N VAL A 116 1.50 11.10 -10.33
CA VAL A 116 2.23 12.24 -9.76
C VAL A 116 1.71 13.52 -10.41
N VAL A 117 1.17 14.42 -9.60
CA VAL A 117 0.67 15.72 -10.06
C VAL A 117 1.71 16.79 -9.74
N LEU A 118 2.25 17.43 -10.75
CA LEU A 118 3.28 18.45 -10.66
C LEU A 118 2.81 19.76 -11.31
N PRO A 119 3.33 20.93 -10.87
CA PRO A 119 3.17 22.16 -11.63
C PRO A 119 3.77 21.98 -13.02
N TYR A 120 3.09 22.48 -14.04
CA TYR A 120 3.56 22.37 -15.43
C TYR A 120 4.60 23.45 -15.76
N TYR A 121 5.81 23.02 -16.13
CA TYR A 121 6.91 23.90 -16.56
C TYR A 121 7.34 23.68 -18.02
N GLY A 122 6.59 22.94 -18.81
CA GLY A 122 6.80 22.74 -20.26
C GLY A 122 7.76 21.62 -20.66
N GLU A 123 8.71 21.26 -19.81
CA GLU A 123 9.82 20.34 -20.16
C GLU A 123 9.54 18.85 -19.83
N TYR A 124 8.43 18.57 -19.16
CA TYR A 124 8.17 17.19 -18.69
C TYR A 124 7.92 16.17 -19.81
N VAL A 125 7.36 16.59 -20.94
CA VAL A 125 7.08 15.69 -22.07
C VAL A 125 8.37 15.14 -22.64
N GLU A 126 9.36 16.03 -22.83
CA GLU A 126 10.69 15.65 -23.35
C GLU A 126 11.45 14.79 -22.33
N ALA A 127 11.37 15.13 -21.03
CA ALA A 127 11.99 14.37 -19.96
C ALA A 127 11.40 12.95 -19.86
N VAL A 128 10.09 12.80 -20.00
CA VAL A 128 9.40 11.49 -20.02
C VAL A 128 9.81 10.69 -21.26
N ALA A 129 9.88 11.31 -22.43
CA ALA A 129 10.34 10.64 -23.64
C ALA A 129 11.79 10.17 -23.53
N ALA A 130 12.68 11.01 -23.00
CA ALA A 130 14.08 10.69 -22.74
C ALA A 130 14.22 9.55 -21.71
N PHE A 131 13.44 9.58 -20.63
CA PHE A 131 13.41 8.50 -19.64
C PHE A 131 12.98 7.18 -20.26
N ASN A 132 11.91 7.19 -21.06
CA ASN A 132 11.39 5.97 -21.69
C ASN A 132 12.37 5.39 -22.72
N ALA A 133 13.08 6.24 -23.45
CA ALA A 133 14.08 5.83 -24.44
C ALA A 133 15.41 5.32 -23.83
N ALA A 134 15.70 5.67 -22.57
CA ALA A 134 16.91 5.25 -21.90
C ALA A 134 16.87 3.76 -21.52
N GLU A 135 17.97 3.04 -21.75
CA GLU A 135 18.12 1.64 -21.29
C GLU A 135 18.37 1.56 -19.78
N SER A 136 19.02 2.54 -19.20
CA SER A 136 19.35 2.63 -17.77
C SER A 136 19.27 4.07 -17.27
N VAL A 137 18.73 4.27 -16.08
CA VAL A 137 18.70 5.56 -15.39
C VAL A 137 19.16 5.36 -13.96
N VAL A 138 20.39 5.72 -13.67
CA VAL A 138 20.98 5.54 -12.35
C VAL A 138 20.67 6.70 -11.43
N TYR A 139 20.07 6.38 -10.28
CA TYR A 139 19.81 7.32 -9.18
C TYR A 139 20.73 7.00 -8.00
N ALA A 140 21.51 7.98 -7.57
CA ALA A 140 22.42 7.88 -6.43
C ALA A 140 21.70 8.31 -5.14
N LYS A 141 21.44 7.37 -4.24
CA LYS A 141 20.79 7.62 -2.95
C LYS A 141 21.82 7.60 -1.82
N ALA A 142 21.75 8.59 -0.92
CA ALA A 142 22.56 8.58 0.30
C ALA A 142 22.23 7.35 1.17
N ALA A 143 23.25 6.60 1.54
CA ALA A 143 23.15 5.37 2.34
C ALA A 143 24.25 5.36 3.43
N PRO A 144 24.07 6.08 4.56
CA PRO A 144 25.09 6.26 5.59
C PRO A 144 25.66 4.95 6.17
N LYS A 145 24.91 3.86 6.09
CA LYS A 145 25.32 2.53 6.56
C LYS A 145 26.23 1.78 5.59
N LEU A 146 26.34 2.23 4.35
CA LEU A 146 27.25 1.63 3.37
C LEU A 146 28.64 2.26 3.46
N ARG A 147 29.69 1.50 3.14
CA ARG A 147 31.08 1.95 3.14
C ARG A 147 31.29 3.21 2.27
N ASN A 148 30.64 3.27 1.12
CA ASN A 148 30.73 4.42 0.20
C ASN A 148 29.70 5.51 0.46
N LYS A 149 28.82 5.34 1.48
CA LYS A 149 27.73 6.28 1.84
C LYS A 149 26.75 6.61 0.70
N ILE A 150 26.86 5.96 -0.44
CA ILE A 150 26.00 6.11 -1.62
C ILE A 150 25.55 4.72 -2.08
N LYS A 151 24.28 4.59 -2.41
CA LYS A 151 23.70 3.43 -3.10
C LYS A 151 23.20 3.89 -4.46
N GLU A 152 23.75 3.30 -5.52
CA GLU A 152 23.24 3.49 -6.88
C GLU A 152 22.09 2.50 -7.13
N ILE A 153 21.04 3.01 -7.75
CA ILE A 153 19.82 2.25 -8.08
C ILE A 153 19.51 2.55 -9.53
N ASP A 154 19.42 1.53 -10.36
CA ASP A 154 18.87 1.69 -11.70
C ASP A 154 17.34 1.76 -11.60
N VAL A 155 16.81 2.96 -11.86
CA VAL A 155 15.40 3.26 -11.72
C VAL A 155 14.57 2.53 -12.79
N LYS A 156 15.15 2.29 -13.97
CA LYS A 156 14.45 1.58 -15.07
C LYS A 156 14.05 0.16 -14.71
N PHE A 157 14.79 -0.48 -13.81
CA PHE A 157 14.41 -1.80 -13.31
C PHE A 157 13.09 -1.79 -12.54
N TYR A 158 12.77 -0.68 -11.86
CA TYR A 158 11.54 -0.55 -11.04
C TYR A 158 10.42 0.21 -11.76
N ILE A 159 10.78 1.12 -12.66
CA ILE A 159 9.84 1.95 -13.41
C ILE A 159 10.10 1.71 -14.91
N PRO A 160 9.47 0.69 -15.51
CA PRO A 160 9.73 0.35 -16.90
C PRO A 160 9.24 1.43 -17.86
N GLU A 161 8.15 2.10 -17.52
CA GLU A 161 7.51 3.10 -18.38
C GLU A 161 6.89 4.23 -17.55
N THR A 162 6.92 5.43 -18.13
CA THR A 162 6.23 6.62 -17.63
C THR A 162 5.38 7.25 -18.72
N VAL A 163 4.24 7.84 -18.34
CA VAL A 163 3.34 8.53 -19.27
C VAL A 163 3.07 9.94 -18.75
N SER A 164 3.10 10.93 -19.65
CA SER A 164 2.77 12.32 -19.31
C SER A 164 1.35 12.64 -19.79
N TYR A 165 0.54 13.21 -18.90
CA TYR A 165 -0.79 13.73 -19.20
C TYR A 165 -0.80 15.24 -18.98
N THR A 166 -1.11 16.02 -20.02
CA THR A 166 -1.21 17.48 -19.93
C THR A 166 -2.55 17.96 -19.34
N HIS A 167 -3.57 17.10 -19.37
CA HIS A 167 -4.89 17.39 -18.80
C HIS A 167 -5.39 16.18 -18.00
N LEU A 168 -5.58 16.37 -16.70
CA LEU A 168 -6.36 15.46 -15.87
C LEU A 168 -7.84 15.72 -16.20
N ARG A 169 -8.49 14.84 -16.95
CA ARG A 169 -9.96 14.82 -17.02
C ARG A 169 -10.45 14.34 -15.64
N ALA A 170 -11.20 15.20 -14.95
CA ALA A 170 -11.97 14.74 -13.81
C ALA A 170 -13.00 13.70 -14.32
N HIS A 171 -12.92 12.51 -13.78
CA HIS A 171 -13.96 11.49 -13.91
C HIS A 171 -14.85 11.52 -12.70
#